data_0d893c9544169b610dadf0a44051165c
#
_entry.id   0d893c9544169b610dadf0a44051165c
#
_cell.length_a   1.000
_cell.length_b   1.000
_cell.length_c   1.000
_cell.angle_alpha   90.00
_cell.angle_beta   90.00
_cell.angle_gamma   90.00
#
_symmetry.space_group_name_H-M   'P 1'
#
loop_
_entity.id
_entity.type
_entity.pdbx_description
1 polymer ?
#
loop_
_entity_poly.entity_id
_entity_poly.type
_entity_poly.pdbx_seq_one_letter_code
_entity_poly.pdbx_strand_id
1 'polypeptide(L)'
;MYAHAAVLEALIARQNTGEGRAISVSLFSSMAEWMTVPLLAMDYAAYEWPRLGLTHPFIAPYGVYQTEDKVPVLISIQNDREFERLCHGVLGRPGLEKDPDYATNKDRNSRRDDTNAIVQKSFGVQSFETLAARLDAAQIAWARVSSVGDLSKHPQLRRTVFTSNKGEVSIPALAASYAGEPERLGDVPTLGQHTAEARREFI
;
A
#
# COMPACT_ATOMS: atom_id res chain seq x y z
N MET A 1 -5.03 -4.07 -14.76
CA MET A 1 -5.73 -5.14 -14.00
C MET A 1 -7.18 -5.30 -14.43
N TYR A 2 -8.07 -4.30 -14.37
CA TYR A 2 -9.50 -4.43 -14.75
C TYR A 2 -9.73 -5.04 -16.13
N ALA A 3 -9.08 -4.53 -17.18
CA ALA A 3 -9.23 -5.08 -18.53
C ALA A 3 -8.78 -6.56 -18.59
N HIS A 4 -7.68 -6.92 -17.94
CA HIS A 4 -7.19 -8.30 -17.89
C HIS A 4 -8.20 -9.23 -17.20
N ALA A 5 -8.73 -8.83 -16.03
CA ALA A 5 -9.75 -9.61 -15.33
C ALA A 5 -11.03 -9.77 -16.17
N ALA A 6 -11.51 -8.69 -16.77
CA ALA A 6 -12.71 -8.71 -17.60
C ALA A 6 -12.56 -9.60 -18.86
N VAL A 7 -11.37 -9.63 -19.48
CA VAL A 7 -11.07 -10.55 -20.61
C VAL A 7 -11.09 -12.00 -20.15
N LEU A 8 -10.45 -12.33 -19.02
CA LEU A 8 -10.47 -13.69 -18.47
C LEU A 8 -11.88 -14.13 -18.11
N GLU A 9 -12.67 -13.28 -17.49
CA GLU A 9 -14.08 -13.54 -17.19
C GLU A 9 -14.89 -13.81 -18.45
N ALA A 10 -14.71 -12.99 -19.49
CA ALA A 10 -15.39 -13.18 -20.76
C ALA A 10 -14.99 -14.47 -21.48
N LEU A 11 -13.73 -14.88 -21.40
CA LEU A 11 -13.25 -16.14 -21.95
C LEU A 11 -13.86 -17.36 -21.23
N ILE A 12 -13.91 -17.33 -19.89
CA ILE A 12 -14.54 -18.36 -19.07
C ILE A 12 -16.05 -18.45 -19.41
N ALA A 13 -16.73 -17.30 -19.48
CA ALA A 13 -18.16 -17.27 -19.84
C ALA A 13 -18.39 -17.84 -21.25
N ARG A 14 -17.53 -17.51 -22.23
CA ARG A 14 -17.62 -18.03 -23.60
C ARG A 14 -17.47 -19.54 -23.67
N GLN A 15 -16.63 -20.15 -22.82
CA GLN A 15 -16.51 -21.61 -22.76
C GLN A 15 -17.83 -22.29 -22.39
N ASN A 16 -18.66 -21.63 -21.56
CA ASN A 16 -19.93 -22.17 -21.10
C ASN A 16 -21.10 -21.84 -22.05
N THR A 17 -21.07 -20.65 -22.69
CA THR A 17 -22.20 -20.14 -23.48
C THR A 17 -21.98 -20.26 -25.00
N GLY A 18 -20.75 -20.39 -25.45
CA GLY A 18 -20.36 -20.30 -26.87
C GLY A 18 -20.31 -18.85 -27.40
N GLU A 19 -20.73 -17.86 -26.63
CA GLU A 19 -20.89 -16.49 -27.08
C GLU A 19 -19.77 -15.57 -26.56
N GLY A 20 -19.20 -14.75 -27.44
CA GLY A 20 -18.29 -13.67 -27.09
C GLY A 20 -19.04 -12.42 -26.65
N ARG A 21 -18.34 -11.50 -25.95
CA ARG A 21 -18.91 -10.21 -25.56
C ARG A 21 -17.93 -9.07 -25.77
N ALA A 22 -18.47 -7.89 -26.09
CA ALA A 22 -17.68 -6.67 -26.07
C ALA A 22 -17.41 -6.22 -24.65
N ILE A 23 -16.17 -5.78 -24.39
CA ILE A 23 -15.72 -5.32 -23.08
C ILE A 23 -15.29 -3.86 -23.18
N SER A 24 -15.82 -3.01 -22.29
CA SER A 24 -15.40 -1.62 -22.16
C SER A 24 -14.86 -1.38 -20.76
N VAL A 25 -13.65 -0.85 -20.65
CA VAL A 25 -13.00 -0.47 -19.39
C VAL A 25 -12.46 0.95 -19.56
N SER A 26 -12.99 1.90 -18.77
CA SER A 26 -12.49 3.27 -18.78
C SER A 26 -11.58 3.53 -17.56
N LEU A 27 -10.62 4.42 -17.73
CA LEU A 27 -9.79 4.90 -16.61
C LEU A 27 -10.63 5.59 -15.55
N PHE A 28 -11.62 6.39 -15.98
CA PHE A 28 -12.52 7.09 -15.07
C PHE A 28 -13.29 6.12 -14.18
N SER A 29 -13.96 5.11 -14.76
CA SER A 29 -14.74 4.13 -13.99
C SER A 29 -13.86 3.31 -13.05
N SER A 30 -12.67 2.91 -13.51
CA SER A 30 -11.71 2.18 -12.68
C SER A 30 -11.24 2.99 -11.47
N MET A 31 -11.00 4.28 -11.64
CA MET A 31 -10.60 5.16 -10.53
C MET A 31 -11.79 5.51 -9.62
N ALA A 32 -12.99 5.69 -10.19
CA ALA A 32 -14.19 5.94 -9.41
C ALA A 32 -14.51 4.78 -8.45
N GLU A 33 -14.29 3.53 -8.87
CA GLU A 33 -14.46 2.36 -8.00
C GLU A 33 -13.52 2.40 -6.77
N TRP A 34 -12.27 2.82 -6.97
CA TRP A 34 -11.32 3.02 -5.85
C TRP A 34 -11.72 4.17 -4.92
N MET A 35 -12.49 5.13 -5.42
CA MET A 35 -13.00 6.27 -4.65
C MET A 35 -14.35 5.97 -3.96
N THR A 36 -14.82 4.74 -3.95
CA THR A 36 -16.13 4.37 -3.37
C THR A 36 -16.30 4.88 -1.94
N VAL A 37 -15.34 4.64 -1.05
CA VAL A 37 -15.47 5.03 0.35
C VAL A 37 -15.50 6.55 0.55
N PRO A 38 -14.57 7.36 0.00
CA PRO A 38 -14.67 8.81 0.08
C PRO A 38 -15.92 9.37 -0.62
N LEU A 39 -16.37 8.76 -1.72
CA LEU A 39 -17.60 9.19 -2.40
C LEU A 39 -18.84 8.97 -1.52
N LEU A 40 -18.97 7.80 -0.88
CA LEU A 40 -20.05 7.52 0.06
C LEU A 40 -20.03 8.49 1.27
N ALA A 41 -18.85 8.84 1.77
CA ALA A 41 -18.72 9.83 2.84
C ALA A 41 -19.23 11.21 2.40
N MET A 42 -18.94 11.62 1.17
CA MET A 42 -19.43 12.89 0.62
C MET A 42 -20.95 12.85 0.38
N ASP A 43 -21.46 11.81 -0.29
CA ASP A 43 -22.86 11.76 -0.74
C ASP A 43 -23.84 11.54 0.42
N TYR A 44 -23.46 10.80 1.45
CA TYR A 44 -24.36 10.39 2.53
C TYR A 44 -24.06 11.02 3.88
N ALA A 45 -22.84 11.54 4.10
CA ALA A 45 -22.46 12.20 5.34
C ALA A 45 -22.01 13.67 5.15
N ALA A 46 -22.07 14.20 3.95
CA ALA A 46 -21.56 15.53 3.59
C ALA A 46 -20.14 15.79 4.11
N TYR A 47 -19.31 14.75 4.10
CA TYR A 47 -17.93 14.79 4.58
C TYR A 47 -16.95 14.63 3.42
N GLU A 48 -16.28 15.72 3.07
CA GLU A 48 -15.21 15.72 2.08
C GLU A 48 -13.89 15.31 2.75
N TRP A 49 -13.28 14.23 2.26
CA TRP A 49 -12.01 13.78 2.79
C TRP A 49 -10.88 14.73 2.41
N PRO A 50 -10.13 15.25 3.39
CA PRO A 50 -8.94 16.03 3.10
C PRO A 50 -7.81 15.14 2.54
N ARG A 51 -6.75 15.76 2.05
CA ARG A 51 -5.52 15.04 1.71
C ARG A 51 -4.84 14.54 2.98
N LEU A 52 -4.91 13.25 3.24
CA LEU A 52 -4.46 12.65 4.49
C LEU A 52 -3.00 12.18 4.45
N GLY A 53 -2.40 11.99 3.27
CA GLY A 53 -1.09 11.37 3.17
C GLY A 53 -1.08 9.96 3.74
N LEU A 54 -0.18 9.71 4.70
CA LEU A 54 -0.06 8.42 5.39
C LEU A 54 -0.78 8.43 6.77
N THR A 55 -1.93 9.10 6.87
CA THR A 55 -2.78 9.10 8.06
C THR A 55 -4.14 8.49 7.75
N HIS A 56 -4.96 8.27 8.78
CA HIS A 56 -6.32 7.74 8.61
C HIS A 56 -7.35 8.74 9.14
N PRO A 57 -8.53 8.94 8.48
CA PRO A 57 -9.49 9.96 8.88
C PRO A 57 -10.14 9.71 10.23
N PHE A 58 -10.33 8.43 10.61
CA PHE A 58 -11.13 8.02 11.77
C PHE A 58 -10.36 7.23 12.84
N ILE A 59 -9.06 7.03 12.67
CA ILE A 59 -8.22 6.26 13.59
C ILE A 59 -7.08 7.13 14.10
N ALA A 60 -6.85 7.12 15.41
CA ALA A 60 -5.74 7.82 16.07
C ALA A 60 -5.21 7.00 17.27
N PRO A 61 -3.86 6.90 17.40
CA PRO A 61 -2.86 7.36 16.48
C PRO A 61 -2.76 6.44 15.22
N TYR A 62 -2.68 7.06 14.06
CA TYR A 62 -2.35 6.43 12.80
C TYR A 62 -1.58 7.45 11.95
N GLY A 63 -0.31 7.23 11.73
CA GLY A 63 0.53 8.18 11.01
C GLY A 63 2.00 7.83 11.03
N VAL A 64 2.79 8.72 10.43
CA VAL A 64 4.24 8.63 10.36
C VAL A 64 4.86 9.52 11.41
N TYR A 65 5.77 8.96 12.19
CA TYR A 65 6.51 9.65 13.24
C TYR A 65 8.00 9.48 13.03
N GLN A 66 8.78 10.49 13.40
CA GLN A 66 10.22 10.50 13.23
C GLN A 66 10.90 9.97 14.49
N THR A 67 11.87 9.09 14.31
CA THR A 67 12.79 8.65 15.36
C THR A 67 13.86 9.72 15.64
N GLU A 68 14.70 9.52 16.66
CA GLU A 68 15.85 10.39 16.97
C GLU A 68 16.81 10.49 15.76
N ASP A 69 17.09 9.37 15.11
CA ASP A 69 17.93 9.24 13.93
C ASP A 69 17.20 9.56 12.61
N LYS A 70 16.03 10.23 12.68
CA LYS A 70 15.24 10.74 11.54
C LYS A 70 14.73 9.65 10.59
N VAL A 71 14.56 8.43 11.06
CA VAL A 71 13.91 7.38 10.30
C VAL A 71 12.39 7.49 10.45
N PRO A 72 11.62 7.59 9.34
CA PRO A 72 10.17 7.68 9.41
C PRO A 72 9.56 6.29 9.67
N VAL A 73 8.77 6.21 10.74
CA VAL A 73 8.06 5.00 11.17
C VAL A 73 6.55 5.24 11.13
N LEU A 74 5.85 4.44 10.36
CA LEU A 74 4.39 4.39 10.32
C LEU A 74 3.90 3.43 11.39
N ILE A 75 2.94 3.85 12.20
CA ILE A 75 2.14 2.96 13.05
C ILE A 75 0.65 3.12 12.76
N SER A 76 -0.12 2.09 13.11
CA SER A 76 -1.57 2.04 12.96
C SER A 76 -2.18 1.36 14.17
N ILE A 77 -2.87 2.10 15.01
CA ILE A 77 -3.52 1.58 16.23
C ILE A 77 -4.99 1.33 15.94
N GLN A 78 -5.36 0.08 15.72
CA GLN A 78 -6.69 -0.30 15.24
C GLN A 78 -7.75 -0.40 16.35
N ASN A 79 -7.34 -0.56 17.61
CA ASN A 79 -8.26 -0.74 18.73
C ASN A 79 -7.64 -0.27 20.06
N ASP A 80 -8.47 -0.18 21.10
CA ASP A 80 -8.05 0.34 22.40
C ASP A 80 -7.07 -0.57 23.14
N ARG A 81 -7.10 -1.90 22.89
CA ARG A 81 -6.11 -2.83 23.44
C ARG A 81 -4.70 -2.62 22.85
N GLU A 82 -4.64 -2.29 21.58
CA GLU A 82 -3.37 -1.89 20.94
C GLU A 82 -2.87 -0.57 21.50
N PHE A 83 -3.77 0.37 21.77
CA PHE A 83 -3.39 1.64 22.40
C PHE A 83 -2.83 1.41 23.82
N GLU A 84 -3.44 0.54 24.63
CA GLU A 84 -2.93 0.14 25.93
C GLU A 84 -1.51 -0.42 25.81
N ARG A 85 -1.28 -1.38 24.88
CA ARG A 85 0.07 -1.94 24.64
C ARG A 85 1.07 -0.87 24.18
N LEU A 86 0.65 0.08 23.36
CA LEU A 86 1.47 1.20 22.94
C LEU A 86 1.87 2.06 24.16
N CYS A 87 0.90 2.41 25.02
CA CYS A 87 1.13 3.22 26.22
C CYS A 87 2.14 2.58 27.15
N HIS A 88 1.99 1.27 27.44
CA HIS A 88 2.83 0.55 28.37
C HIS A 88 4.20 0.18 27.76
N GLY A 89 4.20 -0.40 26.55
CA GLY A 89 5.40 -0.98 25.94
C GLY A 89 6.30 0.06 25.26
N VAL A 90 5.73 1.13 24.71
CA VAL A 90 6.47 2.02 23.82
C VAL A 90 6.52 3.46 24.34
N LEU A 91 5.37 4.03 24.72
CA LEU A 91 5.31 5.42 25.17
C LEU A 91 5.87 5.63 26.58
N GLY A 92 5.93 4.58 27.41
CA GLY A 92 6.32 4.66 28.81
C GLY A 92 5.34 5.50 29.64
N ARG A 93 4.06 5.48 29.26
CA ARG A 93 2.98 6.26 29.92
C ARG A 93 1.81 5.36 30.32
N PRO A 94 2.03 4.40 31.24
CA PRO A 94 0.94 3.58 31.77
C PRO A 94 -0.10 4.47 32.45
N GLY A 95 -1.36 4.22 32.19
CA GLY A 95 -2.49 5.01 32.67
C GLY A 95 -3.06 5.99 31.65
N LEU A 96 -2.32 6.33 30.56
CA LEU A 96 -2.84 7.19 29.50
C LEU A 96 -4.05 6.55 28.80
N GLU A 97 -4.08 5.21 28.71
CA GLU A 97 -5.18 4.44 28.17
C GLU A 97 -6.48 4.51 29.00
N LYS A 98 -6.38 5.01 30.25
CA LYS A 98 -7.50 5.20 31.17
C LYS A 98 -7.91 6.67 31.28
N ASP A 99 -7.11 7.56 30.74
CA ASP A 99 -7.42 9.00 30.72
C ASP A 99 -8.66 9.23 29.83
N PRO A 100 -9.74 9.85 30.32
CA PRO A 100 -10.95 10.11 29.55
C PRO A 100 -10.69 10.85 28.22
N ASP A 101 -9.63 11.62 28.12
CA ASP A 101 -9.26 12.35 26.91
C ASP A 101 -8.65 11.45 25.83
N TYR A 102 -8.22 10.22 26.17
CA TYR A 102 -7.50 9.31 25.28
C TYR A 102 -7.99 7.84 25.31
N ALA A 103 -8.94 7.51 26.18
CA ALA A 103 -9.33 6.14 26.47
C ALA A 103 -9.90 5.42 25.24
N THR A 104 -10.72 6.10 24.45
CA THR A 104 -11.32 5.51 23.25
C THR A 104 -10.73 6.09 21.96
N ASN A 105 -10.84 5.34 20.85
CA ASN A 105 -10.45 5.86 19.56
C ASN A 105 -11.15 7.20 19.21
N LYS A 106 -12.42 7.35 19.61
CA LYS A 106 -13.18 8.59 19.40
C LYS A 106 -12.51 9.77 20.12
N ASP A 107 -12.12 9.58 21.38
CA ASP A 107 -11.49 10.63 22.20
C ASP A 107 -10.13 10.99 21.61
N ARG A 108 -9.28 10.01 21.31
CA ARG A 108 -8.00 10.21 20.65
C ARG A 108 -8.12 10.90 19.29
N ASN A 109 -9.14 10.57 18.51
CA ASN A 109 -9.37 11.17 17.20
C ASN A 109 -9.85 12.63 17.32
N SER A 110 -10.64 12.97 18.33
CA SER A 110 -11.06 14.35 18.61
C SER A 110 -9.90 15.24 19.08
N ARG A 111 -8.86 14.63 19.68
CA ARG A 111 -7.62 15.28 20.13
C ARG A 111 -6.42 14.80 19.32
N ARG A 112 -6.60 14.66 18.02
CA ARG A 112 -5.62 14.03 17.11
C ARG A 112 -4.23 14.66 17.21
N ASP A 113 -4.16 15.96 17.25
CA ASP A 113 -2.88 16.68 17.28
C ASP A 113 -2.14 16.42 18.60
N ASP A 114 -2.84 16.43 19.72
CA ASP A 114 -2.28 16.11 21.04
C ASP A 114 -1.84 14.63 21.10
N THR A 115 -2.69 13.72 20.59
CA THR A 115 -2.37 12.30 20.51
C THR A 115 -1.10 12.05 19.68
N ASN A 116 -1.02 12.68 18.52
CA ASN A 116 0.16 12.59 17.64
C ASN A 116 1.41 13.21 18.29
N ALA A 117 1.26 14.34 19.00
CA ALA A 117 2.37 14.98 19.71
C ALA A 117 2.93 14.08 20.82
N ILE A 118 2.07 13.38 21.56
CA ILE A 118 2.49 12.40 22.58
C ILE A 118 3.32 11.28 21.93
N VAL A 119 2.85 10.70 20.84
CA VAL A 119 3.57 9.64 20.13
C VAL A 119 4.90 10.17 19.57
N GLN A 120 4.87 11.31 18.88
CA GLN A 120 6.08 11.92 18.30
C GLN A 120 7.13 12.22 19.36
N LYS A 121 6.72 12.75 20.52
CA LYS A 121 7.64 13.02 21.63
C LYS A 121 8.35 11.76 22.12
N SER A 122 7.63 10.63 22.21
CA SER A 122 8.22 9.36 22.62
C SER A 122 9.13 8.77 21.55
N PHE A 123 8.72 8.81 20.29
CA PHE A 123 9.50 8.25 19.18
C PHE A 123 10.76 9.08 18.90
N GLY A 124 10.66 10.40 18.99
CA GLY A 124 11.75 11.32 18.65
C GLY A 124 12.96 11.28 19.59
N VAL A 125 12.88 10.55 20.70
CA VAL A 125 14.00 10.32 21.63
C VAL A 125 14.52 8.89 21.61
N GLN A 126 14.10 8.08 20.65
CA GLN A 126 14.51 6.69 20.48
C GLN A 126 15.13 6.50 19.10
N SER A 127 16.24 5.74 19.01
CA SER A 127 16.76 5.29 17.73
C SER A 127 15.75 4.35 17.05
N PHE A 128 15.82 4.25 15.73
CA PHE A 128 14.95 3.35 14.97
C PHE A 128 15.04 1.91 15.47
N GLU A 129 16.25 1.43 15.72
CA GLU A 129 16.47 0.04 16.17
C GLU A 129 15.82 -0.23 17.53
N THR A 130 15.97 0.69 18.49
CA THR A 130 15.33 0.60 19.81
C THR A 130 13.81 0.65 19.72
N LEU A 131 13.30 1.58 18.92
CA LEU A 131 11.86 1.74 18.73
C LEU A 131 11.23 0.50 18.05
N ALA A 132 11.86 -0.03 17.00
CA ALA A 132 11.41 -1.22 16.29
C ALA A 132 11.30 -2.43 17.24
N ALA A 133 12.34 -2.69 18.03
CA ALA A 133 12.33 -3.77 19.02
C ALA A 133 11.21 -3.62 20.06
N ARG A 134 10.91 -2.39 20.50
CA ARG A 134 9.82 -2.11 21.44
C ARG A 134 8.44 -2.28 20.81
N LEU A 135 8.27 -1.85 19.56
CA LEU A 135 7.02 -2.02 18.81
C LEU A 135 6.74 -3.52 18.59
N ASP A 136 7.75 -4.31 18.21
CA ASP A 136 7.63 -5.75 18.06
C ASP A 136 7.27 -6.43 19.39
N ALA A 137 7.96 -6.10 20.47
CA ALA A 137 7.68 -6.65 21.81
C ALA A 137 6.26 -6.30 22.29
N ALA A 138 5.77 -5.11 21.98
CA ALA A 138 4.41 -4.65 22.27
C ALA A 138 3.36 -5.19 21.28
N GLN A 139 3.78 -5.93 20.25
CA GLN A 139 2.88 -6.42 19.17
C GLN A 139 2.08 -5.30 18.51
N ILE A 140 2.73 -4.19 18.22
CA ILE A 140 2.16 -3.07 17.49
C ILE A 140 2.55 -3.19 16.02
N ALA A 141 1.56 -3.08 15.13
CA ALA A 141 1.80 -3.05 13.69
C ALA A 141 2.53 -1.76 13.30
N TRP A 142 3.68 -1.90 12.67
CA TRP A 142 4.49 -0.79 12.21
C TRP A 142 5.19 -1.09 10.88
N ALA A 143 5.63 -0.04 10.20
CA ALA A 143 6.45 -0.15 9.01
C ALA A 143 7.42 1.04 8.92
N ARG A 144 8.63 0.80 8.44
CA ARG A 144 9.51 1.87 7.98
C ARG A 144 8.95 2.44 6.66
N VAL A 145 8.86 3.75 6.57
CA VAL A 145 8.51 4.39 5.28
C VAL A 145 9.76 4.38 4.41
N SER A 146 9.74 3.52 3.39
CA SER A 146 10.87 3.27 2.51
C SER A 146 10.81 4.10 1.24
N SER A 147 11.98 4.48 0.73
CA SER A 147 12.13 5.12 -0.58
C SER A 147 12.19 4.07 -1.71
N VAL A 148 12.11 4.53 -2.97
CA VAL A 148 12.37 3.69 -4.14
C VAL A 148 13.81 3.13 -4.12
N GLY A 149 14.76 3.90 -3.58
CA GLY A 149 16.14 3.45 -3.38
C GLY A 149 16.24 2.27 -2.39
N ASP A 150 15.44 2.30 -1.31
CA ASP A 150 15.36 1.18 -0.36
C ASP A 150 14.72 -0.05 -1.02
N LEU A 151 13.63 0.14 -1.80
CA LEU A 151 13.02 -0.94 -2.58
C LEU A 151 14.03 -1.58 -3.52
N SER A 152 14.85 -0.80 -4.20
CA SER A 152 15.87 -1.32 -5.13
C SER A 152 16.87 -2.28 -4.47
N LYS A 153 17.09 -2.15 -3.17
CA LYS A 153 18.01 -2.97 -2.37
C LYS A 153 17.29 -4.00 -1.48
N HIS A 154 15.95 -4.05 -1.56
CA HIS A 154 15.16 -4.87 -0.65
C HIS A 154 15.43 -6.36 -0.91
N PRO A 155 15.71 -7.18 0.13
CA PRO A 155 16.09 -8.58 -0.02
C PRO A 155 15.00 -9.46 -0.65
N GLN A 156 13.74 -9.07 -0.54
CA GLN A 156 12.61 -9.78 -1.14
C GLN A 156 12.29 -9.30 -2.56
N LEU A 157 12.97 -8.27 -3.09
CA LEU A 157 12.73 -7.81 -4.44
C LEU A 157 13.25 -8.83 -5.44
N ARG A 158 12.34 -9.61 -6.01
CA ARG A 158 12.65 -10.48 -7.15
C ARG A 158 12.81 -9.63 -8.40
N ARG A 159 13.78 -9.97 -9.24
CA ARG A 159 14.05 -9.28 -10.49
C ARG A 159 14.06 -10.26 -11.65
N THR A 160 13.65 -9.78 -12.81
CA THR A 160 13.80 -10.46 -14.09
C THR A 160 14.55 -9.57 -15.08
N VAL A 161 15.22 -10.18 -16.05
CA VAL A 161 16.04 -9.48 -17.05
C VAL A 161 15.45 -9.72 -18.43
N PHE A 162 15.43 -8.68 -19.24
CA PHE A 162 15.11 -8.76 -20.66
C PHE A 162 16.12 -7.93 -21.46
N THR A 163 16.25 -8.23 -22.76
CA THR A 163 17.12 -7.51 -23.67
C THR A 163 16.37 -6.37 -24.36
N SER A 164 17.00 -5.22 -24.46
CA SER A 164 16.54 -4.07 -25.25
C SER A 164 17.60 -3.68 -26.26
N ASN A 165 17.28 -2.77 -27.15
CA ASN A 165 18.26 -2.17 -28.08
C ASN A 165 19.39 -1.37 -27.39
N LYS A 166 19.30 -1.15 -26.07
CA LYS A 166 20.30 -0.49 -25.23
C LYS A 166 21.04 -1.45 -24.30
N GLY A 167 20.82 -2.76 -24.44
CA GLY A 167 21.38 -3.81 -23.62
C GLY A 167 20.38 -4.43 -22.64
N GLU A 168 20.91 -5.16 -21.67
CA GLU A 168 20.10 -5.83 -20.64
C GLU A 168 19.49 -4.82 -19.67
N VAL A 169 18.22 -5.04 -19.34
CA VAL A 169 17.46 -4.23 -18.38
C VAL A 169 16.87 -5.15 -17.32
N SER A 170 17.16 -4.83 -16.06
CA SER A 170 16.63 -5.55 -14.89
C SER A 170 15.44 -4.78 -14.30
N ILE A 171 14.28 -5.43 -14.25
CA ILE A 171 13.04 -4.88 -13.69
C ILE A 171 12.51 -5.76 -12.54
N PRO A 172 11.58 -5.28 -11.72
CA PRO A 172 10.87 -6.15 -10.78
C PRO A 172 10.21 -7.32 -11.52
N ALA A 173 10.36 -8.51 -10.99
CA ALA A 173 9.72 -9.71 -11.51
C ALA A 173 8.18 -9.61 -11.40
N LEU A 174 7.45 -10.39 -12.20
CA LEU A 174 5.99 -10.44 -12.13
C LEU A 174 5.52 -10.83 -10.72
N ALA A 175 4.43 -10.21 -10.25
CA ALA A 175 3.88 -10.50 -8.94
C ALA A 175 3.38 -11.96 -8.84
N ALA A 176 2.75 -12.46 -9.90
CA ALA A 176 2.33 -13.85 -9.99
C ALA A 176 3.49 -14.72 -10.51
N SER A 177 3.71 -15.86 -9.85
CA SER A 177 4.67 -16.87 -10.28
C SER A 177 3.99 -18.25 -10.22
N TYR A 178 4.34 -19.13 -11.15
CA TYR A 178 3.81 -20.47 -11.23
C TYR A 178 4.90 -21.49 -10.90
N ALA A 179 4.59 -22.43 -10.02
CA ALA A 179 5.56 -23.45 -9.61
C ALA A 179 6.01 -24.29 -10.81
N GLY A 180 7.32 -24.41 -11.00
CA GLY A 180 7.90 -25.16 -12.10
C GLY A 180 7.97 -24.43 -13.44
N GLU A 181 7.46 -23.20 -13.53
CA GLU A 181 7.51 -22.41 -14.75
C GLU A 181 8.53 -21.25 -14.58
N PRO A 182 9.54 -21.15 -15.47
CA PRO A 182 10.44 -20.00 -15.45
C PRO A 182 9.70 -18.74 -15.93
N GLU A 183 9.91 -17.62 -15.25
CA GLU A 183 9.48 -16.33 -15.78
C GLU A 183 10.21 -16.04 -17.09
N ARG A 184 9.44 -15.90 -18.18
CA ARG A 184 9.98 -15.50 -19.48
C ARG A 184 9.36 -14.19 -19.91
N LEU A 185 10.19 -13.15 -19.98
CA LEU A 185 9.86 -11.93 -20.69
C LEU A 185 10.49 -12.01 -22.08
N GLY A 186 9.72 -11.67 -23.11
CA GLY A 186 10.28 -11.49 -24.44
C GLY A 186 11.16 -10.25 -24.50
N ASP A 187 12.08 -10.22 -25.45
CA ASP A 187 12.90 -9.05 -25.72
C ASP A 187 12.05 -7.89 -26.22
N VAL A 188 12.50 -6.66 -25.94
CA VAL A 188 11.82 -5.46 -26.44
C VAL A 188 12.09 -5.32 -27.95
N PRO A 189 11.05 -5.39 -28.79
CA PRO A 189 11.23 -5.30 -30.24
C PRO A 189 11.72 -3.91 -30.65
N THR A 190 12.52 -3.84 -31.69
CA THR A 190 12.89 -2.58 -32.32
C THR A 190 11.70 -2.02 -33.10
N LEU A 191 11.71 -0.70 -33.36
CA LEU A 191 10.65 -0.06 -34.11
C LEU A 191 10.49 -0.69 -35.49
N GLY A 192 9.27 -1.18 -35.79
CA GLY A 192 8.94 -1.83 -37.08
C GLY A 192 9.39 -3.29 -37.22
N GLN A 193 10.01 -3.90 -36.23
CA GLN A 193 10.51 -5.29 -36.29
C GLN A 193 9.50 -6.31 -36.80
N HIS A 194 8.25 -6.21 -36.37
CA HIS A 194 7.18 -7.16 -36.75
C HIS A 194 6.29 -6.66 -37.89
N THR A 195 6.58 -5.50 -38.52
CA THR A 195 5.71 -4.89 -39.53
C THR A 195 5.48 -5.79 -40.74
N ALA A 196 6.54 -6.44 -41.25
CA ALA A 196 6.42 -7.33 -42.41
C ALA A 196 5.63 -8.60 -42.09
N GLU A 197 5.76 -9.13 -40.90
CA GLU A 197 5.02 -10.32 -40.44
C GLU A 197 3.53 -9.99 -40.27
N ALA A 198 3.23 -8.90 -39.55
CA ALA A 198 1.86 -8.44 -39.36
C ALA A 198 1.14 -8.16 -40.68
N ARG A 199 1.83 -7.55 -41.65
CA ARG A 199 1.25 -7.34 -43.01
C ARG A 199 0.95 -8.64 -43.74
N ARG A 200 1.76 -9.67 -43.59
CA ARG A 200 1.51 -10.96 -44.23
C ARG A 200 0.36 -11.74 -43.60
N GLU A 201 0.14 -11.54 -42.29
CA GLU A 201 -0.87 -12.29 -41.54
C GLU A 201 -2.26 -11.62 -41.63
N PHE A 202 -2.33 -10.29 -41.67
CA PHE A 202 -3.58 -9.56 -41.53
C PHE A 202 -3.98 -8.68 -42.73
N ILE A 203 -3.14 -8.58 -43.76
CA ILE A 203 -3.39 -7.81 -44.99
C ILE A 203 -3.10 -8.67 -46.20
#